data_9ea8790b7b139a529024fc8805e0ac21
#
_entry.id   9ea8790b7b139a529024fc8805e0ac21
#
_cell.length_a   1.000
_cell.length_b   1.000
_cell.length_c   1.000
_cell.angle_alpha   90.00
_cell.angle_beta   90.00
_cell.angle_gamma   90.00
#
_symmetry.space_group_name_H-M   'P 1'
#
loop_
_entity.id
_entity.type
_entity.pdbx_description
1 polymer ?
#
loop_
_entity_poly.entity_id
_entity_poly.type
_entity_poly.pdbx_seq_one_letter_code
_entity_poly.pdbx_strand_id
1 'polypeptide(L)'
;MAEIKPDEISAILRQQLSNFNAAADLEEVGSVLQVGDGIARVYGLGNVRYGELVEFESGVRAIALNLEEDNVGVVLMGESQGIKEGSKVKRTGQIASIKVGEGMVGRVVNTLGQPIDGKGPITGELYEMPLERKAPGVIFREPVKEPLQTGIKAIDAMIPIGRGQRELVIGDRQTGKSAICIDTIINQKEFFAAGKPVYCIYVAIGQKASTIAQVMKT
;
A
#
# COMPACT_ATOMS: atom_id res chain seq x y z
N MET A 1 -59.35 13.28 -19.75
CA MET A 1 -57.98 12.92 -20.15
C MET A 1 -57.26 14.22 -20.37
N ALA A 2 -56.24 14.51 -19.54
CA ALA A 2 -55.43 15.72 -19.71
C ALA A 2 -54.51 15.55 -20.91
N GLU A 3 -54.72 16.33 -21.95
CA GLU A 3 -53.83 16.43 -23.11
C GLU A 3 -52.52 17.07 -22.68
N ILE A 4 -51.44 16.28 -22.60
CA ILE A 4 -50.11 16.77 -22.29
C ILE A 4 -49.64 17.50 -23.56
N LYS A 5 -49.40 18.82 -23.43
CA LYS A 5 -48.95 19.62 -24.56
C LYS A 5 -47.50 19.28 -24.92
N PRO A 6 -47.16 19.15 -26.22
CA PRO A 6 -45.79 18.82 -26.68
C PRO A 6 -44.72 19.75 -26.14
N ASP A 7 -45.05 21.02 -25.87
CA ASP A 7 -44.12 22.01 -25.34
C ASP A 7 -43.71 21.73 -23.87
N GLU A 8 -44.59 21.18 -23.06
CA GLU A 8 -44.29 20.81 -21.67
C GLU A 8 -43.35 19.60 -21.61
N ILE A 9 -43.55 18.63 -22.50
CA ILE A 9 -42.63 17.47 -22.62
C ILE A 9 -41.23 17.96 -23.06
N SER A 10 -41.19 18.87 -24.03
CA SER A 10 -39.93 19.43 -24.50
C SER A 10 -39.20 20.24 -23.42
N ALA A 11 -39.92 20.96 -22.57
CA ALA A 11 -39.34 21.71 -21.45
C ALA A 11 -38.79 20.77 -20.36
N ILE A 12 -39.54 19.71 -20.01
CA ILE A 12 -39.13 18.71 -19.02
C ILE A 12 -37.89 17.93 -19.54
N LEU A 13 -37.87 17.55 -20.82
CA LEU A 13 -36.70 16.88 -21.43
C LEU A 13 -35.45 17.77 -21.47
N ARG A 14 -35.63 19.05 -21.78
CA ARG A 14 -34.52 20.01 -21.73
C ARG A 14 -33.99 20.23 -20.32
N GLN A 15 -34.86 20.29 -19.33
CA GLN A 15 -34.48 20.43 -17.93
C GLN A 15 -33.77 19.15 -17.41
N GLN A 16 -34.23 17.96 -17.80
CA GLN A 16 -33.56 16.71 -17.46
C GLN A 16 -32.20 16.57 -18.19
N LEU A 17 -32.12 16.96 -19.45
CA LEU A 17 -30.86 16.96 -20.21
C LEU A 17 -29.85 17.99 -19.68
N SER A 18 -30.30 19.16 -19.24
CA SER A 18 -29.41 20.16 -18.62
C SER A 18 -28.88 19.70 -17.25
N ASN A 19 -29.71 19.02 -16.48
CA ASN A 19 -29.27 18.37 -15.23
C ASN A 19 -28.37 17.16 -15.47
N PHE A 20 -28.51 16.47 -16.60
CA PHE A 20 -27.65 15.36 -16.98
C PHE A 20 -26.23 15.80 -17.35
N ASN A 21 -26.07 16.98 -17.94
CA ASN A 21 -24.76 17.56 -18.27
C ASN A 21 -24.01 18.14 -17.05
N ALA A 22 -24.67 18.35 -15.92
CA ALA A 22 -24.04 18.89 -14.71
C ALA A 22 -23.47 17.79 -13.78
N ALA A 23 -23.70 16.52 -14.10
CA ALA A 23 -23.27 15.37 -13.27
C ALA A 23 -22.55 14.29 -14.09
N ALA A 24 -21.87 14.68 -15.16
CA ALA A 24 -21.02 13.76 -15.91
C ALA A 24 -19.57 13.75 -15.39
N ASP A 25 -19.37 13.76 -14.09
CA ASP A 25 -18.32 12.96 -13.49
C ASP A 25 -18.81 11.51 -13.55
N LEU A 26 -18.65 10.92 -14.72
CA LEU A 26 -18.79 9.47 -14.89
C LEU A 26 -17.68 8.84 -14.03
N GLU A 27 -17.96 8.68 -12.73
CA GLU A 27 -17.23 7.73 -11.91
C GLU A 27 -17.35 6.39 -12.65
N GLU A 28 -16.29 5.98 -13.32
CA GLU A 28 -16.27 4.67 -13.96
C GLU A 28 -16.45 3.63 -12.88
N VAL A 29 -17.60 2.99 -12.90
CA VAL A 29 -17.98 1.95 -11.95
C VAL A 29 -17.90 0.62 -12.67
N GLY A 30 -17.00 -0.24 -12.18
CA GLY A 30 -16.90 -1.62 -12.62
C GLY A 30 -17.70 -2.56 -11.72
N SER A 31 -17.84 -3.80 -12.15
CA SER A 31 -18.46 -4.90 -11.41
C SER A 31 -17.49 -6.05 -11.23
N VAL A 32 -17.46 -6.64 -10.04
CA VAL A 32 -16.61 -7.81 -9.74
C VAL A 32 -17.15 -9.02 -10.49
N LEU A 33 -16.32 -9.64 -11.30
CA LEU A 33 -16.60 -10.91 -11.97
C LEU A 33 -16.27 -12.10 -11.09
N GLN A 34 -15.13 -12.01 -10.40
CA GLN A 34 -14.62 -13.09 -9.56
C GLN A 34 -13.75 -12.49 -8.45
N VAL A 35 -13.78 -13.09 -7.26
CA VAL A 35 -12.92 -12.74 -6.14
C VAL A 35 -12.39 -14.00 -5.46
N GLY A 36 -11.10 -14.00 -5.10
CA GLY A 36 -10.46 -15.09 -4.37
C GLY A 36 -9.00 -14.78 -4.09
N ASP A 37 -8.47 -15.31 -2.98
CA ASP A 37 -7.06 -15.23 -2.60
C ASP A 37 -6.45 -13.81 -2.61
N GLY A 38 -7.24 -12.79 -2.23
CA GLY A 38 -6.79 -11.41 -2.21
C GLY A 38 -6.74 -10.73 -3.58
N ILE A 39 -7.29 -11.35 -4.61
CA ILE A 39 -7.37 -10.83 -5.98
C ILE A 39 -8.85 -10.74 -6.38
N ALA A 40 -9.20 -9.72 -7.14
CA ALA A 40 -10.50 -9.63 -7.80
C ALA A 40 -10.32 -9.32 -9.29
N ARG A 41 -11.21 -9.89 -10.12
CA ARG A 41 -11.37 -9.52 -11.52
C ARG A 41 -12.58 -8.62 -11.65
N VAL A 42 -12.41 -7.49 -12.29
CA VAL A 42 -13.42 -6.43 -12.41
C VAL A 42 -13.68 -6.12 -13.86
N TYR A 43 -14.94 -6.07 -14.25
CA TYR A 43 -15.41 -5.66 -15.56
C TYR A 43 -15.83 -4.19 -15.56
N GLY A 44 -15.61 -3.47 -16.66
CA GLY A 44 -16.17 -2.12 -16.85
C GLY A 44 -15.26 -0.96 -16.44
N LEU A 45 -14.00 -1.21 -16.06
CA LEU A 45 -12.99 -0.18 -15.73
C LEU A 45 -12.08 0.10 -16.95
N GLY A 46 -12.64 0.44 -18.12
CA GLY A 46 -11.92 0.53 -19.39
C GLY A 46 -10.79 1.56 -19.43
N ASN A 47 -10.87 2.64 -18.64
CA ASN A 47 -9.84 3.69 -18.63
C ASN A 47 -8.93 3.64 -17.39
N VAL A 48 -9.00 2.57 -16.57
CA VAL A 48 -8.12 2.41 -15.40
C VAL A 48 -6.67 2.30 -15.87
N ARG A 49 -5.76 2.87 -15.08
CA ARG A 49 -4.32 2.81 -15.36
C ARG A 49 -3.65 1.74 -14.53
N TYR A 50 -2.55 1.19 -15.04
CA TYR A 50 -1.70 0.31 -14.27
C TYR A 50 -1.23 1.03 -12.99
N GLY A 51 -1.33 0.34 -11.85
CA GLY A 51 -0.98 0.90 -10.54
C GLY A 51 -2.02 1.88 -9.96
N GLU A 52 -3.17 2.06 -10.60
CA GLU A 52 -4.24 2.92 -10.08
C GLU A 52 -4.96 2.25 -8.92
N LEU A 53 -5.29 3.04 -7.90
CA LEU A 53 -6.16 2.61 -6.80
C LEU A 53 -7.60 2.59 -7.26
N VAL A 54 -8.29 1.53 -6.91
CA VAL A 54 -9.74 1.38 -7.05
C VAL A 54 -10.36 1.13 -5.68
N GLU A 55 -11.60 1.52 -5.48
CA GLU A 55 -12.31 1.41 -4.21
C GLU A 55 -13.61 0.62 -4.38
N PHE A 56 -13.78 -0.38 -3.54
CA PHE A 56 -15.00 -1.20 -3.48
C PHE A 56 -16.08 -0.51 -2.64
N GLU A 57 -17.35 -0.85 -2.84
CA GLU A 57 -18.46 -0.36 -2.01
C GLU A 57 -18.24 -0.66 -0.51
N SER A 58 -17.50 -1.70 -0.18
CA SER A 58 -17.11 -2.06 1.18
C SER A 58 -16.08 -1.12 1.80
N GLY A 59 -15.53 -0.14 1.05
CA GLY A 59 -14.44 0.73 1.46
C GLY A 59 -13.05 0.07 1.36
N VAL A 60 -12.96 -1.17 0.93
CA VAL A 60 -11.68 -1.84 0.66
C VAL A 60 -11.06 -1.24 -0.60
N ARG A 61 -9.77 -0.92 -0.53
CA ARG A 61 -9.01 -0.44 -1.68
C ARG A 61 -8.22 -1.57 -2.32
N ALA A 62 -8.01 -1.46 -3.62
CA ALA A 62 -7.21 -2.39 -4.39
C ALA A 62 -6.36 -1.64 -5.42
N ILE A 63 -5.31 -2.30 -5.91
CA ILE A 63 -4.43 -1.79 -6.96
C ILE A 63 -4.70 -2.56 -8.25
N ALA A 64 -4.91 -1.83 -9.35
CA ALA A 64 -5.04 -2.41 -10.68
C ALA A 64 -3.65 -2.79 -11.21
N LEU A 65 -3.40 -4.08 -11.40
CA LEU A 65 -2.09 -4.59 -11.85
C LEU A 65 -2.16 -5.33 -13.18
N ASN A 66 -3.28 -5.93 -13.52
CA ASN A 66 -3.45 -6.63 -14.79
C ASN A 66 -4.57 -5.98 -15.59
N LEU A 67 -4.23 -5.44 -16.75
CA LEU A 67 -5.17 -4.77 -17.64
C LEU A 67 -5.37 -5.67 -18.87
N GLU A 68 -6.51 -6.33 -18.94
CA GLU A 68 -6.94 -7.14 -20.05
C GLU A 68 -8.01 -6.39 -20.86
N GLU A 69 -8.30 -6.84 -22.05
CA GLU A 69 -9.26 -6.20 -22.95
C GLU A 69 -10.68 -6.11 -22.35
N ASP A 70 -11.10 -7.18 -21.68
CA ASP A 70 -12.45 -7.31 -21.13
C ASP A 70 -12.53 -7.14 -19.60
N ASN A 71 -11.40 -7.22 -18.89
CA ASN A 71 -11.39 -7.18 -17.44
C ASN A 71 -10.09 -6.60 -16.88
N VAL A 72 -10.17 -6.21 -15.61
CA VAL A 72 -9.03 -5.68 -14.86
C VAL A 72 -8.79 -6.55 -13.63
N GLY A 73 -7.58 -7.09 -13.52
CA GLY A 73 -7.12 -7.80 -12.33
C GLY A 73 -6.62 -6.81 -11.28
N VAL A 74 -7.25 -6.83 -10.10
CA VAL A 74 -6.91 -5.96 -8.98
C VAL A 74 -6.48 -6.75 -7.77
N VAL A 75 -5.47 -6.27 -7.04
CA VAL A 75 -4.99 -6.87 -5.79
C VAL A 75 -5.56 -6.09 -4.62
N LEU A 76 -6.27 -6.79 -3.72
CA LEU A 76 -6.90 -6.20 -2.55
C LEU A 76 -5.86 -5.75 -1.52
N MET A 77 -5.99 -4.52 -1.02
CA MET A 77 -5.12 -3.94 0.01
C MET A 77 -5.71 -4.08 1.41
N GLY A 78 -6.62 -5.01 1.60
CA GLY A 78 -7.31 -5.29 2.85
C GLY A 78 -7.97 -6.66 2.85
N GLU A 79 -8.81 -6.91 3.83
CA GLU A 79 -9.55 -8.16 3.91
C GLU A 79 -10.62 -8.23 2.81
N SER A 80 -10.75 -9.41 2.20
CA SER A 80 -11.75 -9.67 1.15
C SER A 80 -13.19 -9.82 1.68
N GLN A 81 -13.37 -9.73 3.01
CA GLN A 81 -14.69 -9.88 3.62
C GLN A 81 -15.66 -8.80 3.11
N GLY A 82 -16.82 -9.27 2.64
CA GLY A 82 -17.87 -8.38 2.10
C GLY A 82 -17.75 -8.08 0.61
N ILE A 83 -16.69 -8.49 -0.06
CA ILE A 83 -16.56 -8.40 -1.53
C ILE A 83 -17.11 -9.69 -2.14
N LYS A 84 -18.05 -9.55 -3.06
CA LYS A 84 -18.70 -10.67 -3.76
C LYS A 84 -18.74 -10.40 -5.26
N GLU A 85 -19.03 -11.43 -6.04
CA GLU A 85 -19.37 -11.27 -7.44
C GLU A 85 -20.55 -10.30 -7.59
N GLY A 86 -20.47 -9.39 -8.54
CA GLY A 86 -21.43 -8.30 -8.73
C GLY A 86 -21.21 -7.06 -7.85
N SER A 87 -20.30 -7.07 -6.86
CA SER A 87 -19.96 -5.88 -6.08
C SER A 87 -19.44 -4.77 -6.99
N LYS A 88 -19.77 -3.52 -6.67
CA LYS A 88 -19.33 -2.38 -7.45
C LYS A 88 -17.95 -1.90 -7.02
N VAL A 89 -17.18 -1.47 -8.00
CA VAL A 89 -15.81 -0.95 -7.83
C VAL A 89 -15.70 0.38 -8.55
N LYS A 90 -15.21 1.40 -7.87
CA LYS A 90 -15.01 2.74 -8.43
C LYS A 90 -13.54 3.01 -8.69
N ARG A 91 -13.25 3.71 -9.77
CA ARG A 91 -11.93 4.31 -10.00
C ARG A 91 -11.70 5.46 -9.04
N THR A 92 -10.45 5.60 -8.59
CA THR A 92 -10.03 6.79 -7.82
C THR A 92 -9.30 7.83 -8.68
N GLY A 93 -8.80 7.43 -9.84
CA GLY A 93 -7.94 8.27 -10.69
C GLY A 93 -6.54 8.50 -10.11
N GLN A 94 -6.23 7.93 -8.95
CA GLN A 94 -4.97 8.10 -8.24
C GLN A 94 -4.09 6.86 -8.38
N ILE A 95 -2.83 7.06 -8.73
CA ILE A 95 -1.83 5.97 -8.69
C ILE A 95 -1.56 5.63 -7.23
N ALA A 96 -1.37 4.33 -6.94
CA ALA A 96 -1.10 3.83 -5.61
C ALA A 96 0.11 4.54 -5.00
N SER A 97 -0.14 5.29 -3.95
CA SER A 97 0.84 6.12 -3.24
C SER A 97 0.68 5.98 -1.73
N ILE A 98 1.71 6.30 -1.01
CA ILE A 98 1.74 6.32 0.45
C ILE A 98 2.29 7.66 0.93
N LYS A 99 1.71 8.18 2.02
CA LYS A 99 2.25 9.35 2.69
C LYS A 99 3.40 8.95 3.59
N VAL A 100 4.57 9.54 3.37
CA VAL A 100 5.79 9.25 4.10
C VAL A 100 6.41 10.52 4.67
N GLY A 101 7.14 10.41 5.78
CA GLY A 101 7.81 11.54 6.41
C GLY A 101 8.39 11.15 7.77
N GLU A 102 9.07 12.09 8.43
CA GLU A 102 9.69 11.84 9.73
C GLU A 102 8.68 11.45 10.82
N GLY A 103 7.43 11.90 10.71
CA GLY A 103 6.36 11.51 11.62
C GLY A 103 6.02 10.01 11.62
N MET A 104 6.53 9.23 10.64
CA MET A 104 6.36 7.78 10.59
C MET A 104 7.37 7.03 11.46
N VAL A 105 8.43 7.68 11.93
CA VAL A 105 9.44 7.04 12.79
C VAL A 105 8.80 6.61 14.10
N GLY A 106 9.01 5.36 14.50
CA GLY A 106 8.40 4.78 15.70
C GLY A 106 6.90 4.47 15.59
N ARG A 107 6.37 4.44 14.37
CA ARG A 107 4.98 4.11 14.07
C ARG A 107 4.86 2.76 13.37
N VAL A 108 3.70 2.13 13.52
CA VAL A 108 3.33 0.91 12.81
C VAL A 108 2.14 1.22 11.91
N VAL A 109 2.30 0.92 10.63
CA VAL A 109 1.32 1.22 9.60
C VAL A 109 0.95 -0.01 8.79
N ASN A 110 -0.24 0.01 8.20
CA ASN A 110 -0.65 -1.00 7.22
C ASN A 110 -0.11 -0.66 5.82
N THR A 111 -0.47 -1.46 4.84
CA THR A 111 -0.06 -1.31 3.42
C THR A 111 -0.52 0.00 2.78
N LEU A 112 -1.54 0.66 3.32
CA LEU A 112 -2.05 1.96 2.88
C LEU A 112 -1.42 3.14 3.65
N GLY A 113 -0.45 2.88 4.55
CA GLY A 113 0.17 3.91 5.39
C GLY A 113 -0.70 4.39 6.55
N GLN A 114 -1.80 3.68 6.85
CA GLN A 114 -2.66 4.01 7.99
C GLN A 114 -2.06 3.44 9.27
N PRO A 115 -2.01 4.24 10.37
CA PRO A 115 -1.46 3.77 11.63
C PRO A 115 -2.36 2.70 12.26
N ILE A 116 -1.73 1.60 12.70
CA ILE A 116 -2.39 0.47 13.38
C ILE A 116 -1.84 0.23 14.80
N ASP A 117 -1.02 1.15 15.29
CA ASP A 117 -0.34 1.07 16.59
C ASP A 117 -1.16 1.65 17.77
N GLY A 118 -2.37 2.14 17.50
CA GLY A 118 -3.23 2.77 18.53
C GLY A 118 -2.76 4.13 19.02
N LYS A 119 -1.70 4.72 18.44
CA LYS A 119 -1.15 6.02 18.83
C LYS A 119 -1.82 7.23 18.15
N GLY A 120 -2.95 7.01 17.48
CA GLY A 120 -3.67 8.07 16.74
C GLY A 120 -3.04 8.41 15.39
N PRO A 121 -3.50 9.46 14.71
CA PRO A 121 -3.02 9.85 13.39
C PRO A 121 -1.54 10.23 13.41
N ILE A 122 -0.88 10.05 12.26
CA ILE A 122 0.52 10.45 12.08
C ILE A 122 0.57 11.96 11.96
N THR A 123 1.38 12.61 12.79
CA THR A 123 1.57 14.05 12.81
C THR A 123 2.91 14.42 12.16
N GLY A 124 3.02 15.66 11.71
CA GLY A 124 4.23 16.17 11.07
C GLY A 124 4.06 16.35 9.56
N GLU A 125 5.14 16.75 8.91
CA GLU A 125 5.17 16.94 7.46
C GLU A 125 5.22 15.59 6.77
N LEU A 126 4.24 15.33 5.89
CA LEU A 126 4.12 14.10 5.14
C LEU A 126 4.07 14.41 3.65
N TYR A 127 4.84 13.66 2.87
CA TYR A 127 4.92 13.76 1.42
C TYR A 127 4.27 12.53 0.80
N GLU A 128 3.51 12.73 -0.27
CA GLU A 128 2.93 11.63 -1.02
C GLU A 128 3.98 11.05 -1.98
N MET A 129 4.24 9.75 -1.86
CA MET A 129 5.19 9.04 -2.71
C MET A 129 4.53 7.81 -3.35
N PRO A 130 4.74 7.59 -4.66
CA PRO A 130 4.22 6.40 -5.33
C PRO A 130 4.83 5.14 -4.73
N LEU A 131 4.02 4.07 -4.60
CA LEU A 131 4.48 2.77 -4.09
C LEU A 131 5.50 2.14 -5.02
N GLU A 132 5.24 2.21 -6.33
CA GLU A 132 6.20 1.75 -7.34
C GLU A 132 7.11 2.90 -7.76
N ARG A 133 8.39 2.81 -7.39
CA ARG A 133 9.41 3.76 -7.75
C ARG A 133 10.61 3.04 -8.33
N LYS A 134 11.11 3.54 -9.46
CA LYS A 134 12.34 3.03 -10.06
C LYS A 134 13.53 3.26 -9.12
N ALA A 135 14.22 2.18 -8.73
CA ALA A 135 15.42 2.27 -7.92
C ALA A 135 16.55 3.00 -8.67
N PRO A 136 17.45 3.73 -7.96
CA PRO A 136 18.62 4.32 -8.57
C PRO A 136 19.46 3.26 -9.31
N GLY A 137 19.84 3.59 -10.56
CA GLY A 137 20.71 2.73 -11.37
C GLY A 137 22.11 2.60 -10.77
N VAL A 138 22.92 1.69 -11.34
CA VAL A 138 24.28 1.39 -10.84
C VAL A 138 25.19 2.62 -10.80
N ILE A 139 25.01 3.56 -11.74
CA ILE A 139 25.81 4.80 -11.82
C ILE A 139 25.61 5.70 -10.60
N PHE A 140 24.41 5.68 -9.99
CA PHE A 140 24.04 6.52 -8.85
C PHE A 140 24.29 5.83 -7.50
N ARG A 141 24.76 4.59 -7.50
CA ARG A 141 25.04 3.83 -6.27
C ARG A 141 26.50 3.95 -5.89
N GLU A 142 26.73 4.23 -4.62
CA GLU A 142 28.07 4.17 -4.05
C GLU A 142 28.43 2.73 -3.68
N PRO A 143 29.72 2.34 -3.75
CA PRO A 143 30.18 1.06 -3.23
C PRO A 143 29.98 0.99 -1.72
N VAL A 144 29.72 -0.20 -1.21
CA VAL A 144 29.60 -0.45 0.23
C VAL A 144 30.94 -0.21 0.90
N LYS A 145 31.01 0.73 1.84
CA LYS A 145 32.25 1.15 2.54
C LYS A 145 32.10 1.09 4.05
N GLU A 146 30.90 1.23 4.58
CA GLU A 146 30.66 1.34 6.01
C GLU A 146 30.09 0.03 6.56
N PRO A 147 30.65 -0.53 7.64
CA PRO A 147 30.09 -1.70 8.29
C PRO A 147 28.79 -1.37 9.04
N LEU A 148 27.84 -2.28 9.00
CA LEU A 148 26.67 -2.29 9.87
C LEU A 148 27.01 -3.11 11.12
N GLN A 149 27.05 -2.49 12.27
CA GLN A 149 27.30 -3.19 13.53
C GLN A 149 26.03 -3.89 13.98
N THR A 150 26.01 -5.21 13.86
CA THR A 150 24.85 -6.02 14.25
C THR A 150 24.83 -6.27 15.77
N GLY A 151 25.95 -6.16 16.45
CA GLY A 151 26.17 -6.50 17.85
C GLY A 151 26.32 -8.01 18.10
N ILE A 152 26.30 -8.80 17.03
CA ILE A 152 26.50 -10.25 17.09
C ILE A 152 27.97 -10.52 16.73
N LYS A 153 28.79 -10.90 17.71
CA LYS A 153 30.23 -11.10 17.55
C LYS A 153 30.60 -11.98 16.36
N ALA A 154 29.86 -13.06 16.13
CA ALA A 154 30.14 -13.98 15.04
C ALA A 154 29.97 -13.32 13.66
N ILE A 155 28.97 -12.45 13.52
CA ILE A 155 28.71 -11.72 12.27
C ILE A 155 29.73 -10.61 12.12
N ASP A 156 29.85 -9.74 13.11
CA ASP A 156 30.66 -8.53 13.03
C ASP A 156 32.17 -8.83 12.88
N ALA A 157 32.65 -9.95 13.45
CA ALA A 157 34.06 -10.33 13.40
C ALA A 157 34.45 -11.20 12.19
N MET A 158 33.56 -12.08 11.72
CA MET A 158 33.88 -13.07 10.70
C MET A 158 33.25 -12.79 9.33
N ILE A 159 32.05 -12.28 9.30
CA ILE A 159 31.27 -12.03 8.07
C ILE A 159 30.55 -10.68 8.16
N PRO A 160 31.28 -9.56 8.29
CA PRO A 160 30.69 -8.26 8.53
C PRO A 160 29.72 -7.87 7.40
N ILE A 161 28.61 -7.28 7.77
CA ILE A 161 27.60 -6.78 6.85
C ILE A 161 27.86 -5.29 6.62
N GLY A 162 27.80 -4.86 5.37
CA GLY A 162 27.96 -3.45 5.02
C GLY A 162 26.63 -2.72 4.85
N ARG A 163 26.62 -1.44 5.16
CA ARG A 163 25.45 -0.57 4.91
C ARG A 163 25.17 -0.48 3.41
N GLY A 164 23.95 -0.83 3.00
CA GLY A 164 23.55 -0.94 1.59
C GLY A 164 23.71 -2.34 0.99
N GLN A 165 24.21 -3.31 1.75
CA GLN A 165 24.31 -4.71 1.35
C GLN A 165 22.95 -5.39 1.45
N ARG A 166 22.75 -6.43 0.62
CA ARG A 166 21.57 -7.33 0.70
C ARG A 166 22.01 -8.63 1.33
N GLU A 167 21.35 -9.00 2.42
CA GLU A 167 21.59 -10.24 3.14
C GLU A 167 20.37 -11.15 3.16
N LEU A 168 20.59 -12.44 3.03
CA LEU A 168 19.56 -13.46 3.16
C LEU A 168 19.77 -14.21 4.48
N VAL A 169 18.79 -14.14 5.37
CA VAL A 169 18.74 -14.94 6.60
C VAL A 169 17.76 -16.09 6.39
N ILE A 170 18.30 -17.27 6.11
CA ILE A 170 17.51 -18.48 5.80
C ILE A 170 17.75 -19.58 6.83
N GLY A 171 16.76 -20.41 7.07
CA GLY A 171 16.80 -21.55 7.98
C GLY A 171 15.40 -22.06 8.29
N ASP A 172 15.30 -23.17 9.02
CA ASP A 172 14.05 -23.77 9.44
C ASP A 172 13.27 -22.93 10.45
N ARG A 173 12.06 -23.37 10.81
CA ARG A 173 11.26 -22.72 11.83
C ARG A 173 12.00 -22.67 13.17
N GLN A 174 11.88 -21.56 13.89
CA GLN A 174 12.45 -21.37 15.25
C GLN A 174 13.99 -21.43 15.34
N THR A 175 14.72 -21.24 14.24
CA THR A 175 16.19 -21.22 14.23
C THR A 175 16.80 -19.84 14.55
N GLY A 176 16.00 -18.88 14.98
CA GLY A 176 16.50 -17.56 15.38
C GLY A 176 16.63 -16.52 14.27
N LYS A 177 16.13 -16.77 13.05
CA LYS A 177 16.22 -15.83 11.92
C LYS A 177 15.75 -14.41 12.25
N SER A 178 14.55 -14.30 12.79
CA SER A 178 13.97 -13.01 13.18
C SER A 178 14.69 -12.40 14.38
N ALA A 179 15.24 -13.20 15.29
CA ALA A 179 16.00 -12.72 16.43
C ALA A 179 17.26 -11.97 15.97
N ILE A 180 18.00 -12.51 15.00
CA ILE A 180 19.18 -11.81 14.42
C ILE A 180 18.79 -10.43 13.88
N CYS A 181 17.68 -10.33 13.15
CA CYS A 181 17.22 -9.05 12.62
C CYS A 181 16.79 -8.07 13.74
N ILE A 182 16.08 -8.56 14.74
CA ILE A 182 15.61 -7.73 15.86
C ILE A 182 16.78 -7.26 16.72
N ASP A 183 17.72 -8.14 17.05
CA ASP A 183 18.92 -7.79 17.81
C ASP A 183 19.77 -6.74 17.06
N THR A 184 19.86 -6.86 15.74
CA THR A 184 20.52 -5.86 14.90
C THR A 184 19.83 -4.49 15.00
N ILE A 185 18.50 -4.46 14.98
CA ILE A 185 17.74 -3.21 15.13
C ILE A 185 17.96 -2.60 16.52
N ILE A 186 17.88 -3.39 17.59
CA ILE A 186 18.08 -2.94 18.97
C ILE A 186 19.48 -2.34 19.14
N ASN A 187 20.50 -2.93 18.54
CA ASN A 187 21.89 -2.46 18.62
C ASN A 187 22.13 -1.11 17.93
N GLN A 188 21.23 -0.63 17.08
CA GLN A 188 21.35 0.71 16.48
C GLN A 188 21.03 1.84 17.47
N LYS A 189 20.55 1.55 18.67
CA LYS A 189 20.21 2.55 19.70
C LYS A 189 21.40 3.42 20.09
N GLU A 190 22.59 2.83 20.18
CA GLU A 190 23.81 3.58 20.52
C GLU A 190 24.21 4.58 19.43
N PHE A 191 24.05 4.20 18.16
CA PHE A 191 24.30 5.08 17.02
C PHE A 191 23.29 6.23 16.96
N PHE A 192 22.05 5.98 17.32
CA PHE A 192 21.04 7.02 17.44
C PHE A 192 21.42 8.04 18.53
N ALA A 193 21.82 7.57 19.70
CA ALA A 193 22.27 8.43 20.80
C ALA A 193 23.55 9.24 20.47
N ALA A 194 24.41 8.69 19.60
CA ALA A 194 25.62 9.35 19.13
C ALA A 194 25.39 10.37 18.00
N GLY A 195 24.15 10.64 17.61
CA GLY A 195 23.78 11.59 16.55
C GLY A 195 24.06 11.06 15.12
N LYS A 196 24.25 9.75 14.96
CA LYS A 196 24.39 9.06 13.66
C LYS A 196 23.28 8.03 13.49
N PRO A 197 22.00 8.43 13.37
CA PRO A 197 20.89 7.53 13.38
C PRO A 197 20.91 6.56 12.20
N VAL A 198 20.59 5.29 12.49
CA VAL A 198 20.25 4.30 11.48
C VAL A 198 18.73 4.07 11.57
N TYR A 199 18.02 4.44 10.52
CA TYR A 199 16.57 4.20 10.45
C TYR A 199 16.33 2.74 10.10
N CYS A 200 15.66 2.04 10.99
CA CYS A 200 15.31 0.64 10.82
C CYS A 200 13.86 0.49 10.40
N ILE A 201 13.61 -0.29 9.34
CA ILE A 201 12.27 -0.57 8.84
C ILE A 201 12.05 -2.07 8.88
N TYR A 202 11.07 -2.51 9.67
CA TYR A 202 10.66 -3.91 9.74
C TYR A 202 9.39 -4.12 8.93
N VAL A 203 9.46 -4.99 7.92
CA VAL A 203 8.33 -5.33 7.05
C VAL A 203 7.85 -6.73 7.36
N ALA A 204 6.64 -6.85 7.93
CA ALA A 204 6.02 -8.12 8.28
C ALA A 204 5.09 -8.59 7.15
N ILE A 205 5.42 -9.70 6.49
CA ILE A 205 4.64 -10.29 5.42
C ILE A 205 4.21 -11.71 5.83
N GLY A 206 2.89 -11.99 5.83
CA GLY A 206 2.35 -13.31 6.14
C GLY A 206 2.60 -13.78 7.59
N GLN A 207 2.89 -12.85 8.52
CA GLN A 207 3.11 -13.15 9.93
C GLN A 207 1.80 -13.08 10.72
N LYS A 208 1.73 -13.87 11.81
CA LYS A 208 0.60 -13.80 12.75
C LYS A 208 0.58 -12.45 13.49
N ALA A 209 -0.59 -11.89 13.71
CA ALA A 209 -0.76 -10.64 14.44
C ALA A 209 -0.11 -10.67 15.83
N SER A 210 -0.16 -11.81 16.53
CA SER A 210 0.51 -12.00 17.81
C SER A 210 2.04 -11.86 17.73
N THR A 211 2.66 -12.36 16.65
CA THR A 211 4.10 -12.22 16.42
C THR A 211 4.47 -10.76 16.16
N ILE A 212 3.67 -10.06 15.34
CA ILE A 212 3.87 -8.63 15.08
C ILE A 212 3.75 -7.83 16.38
N ALA A 213 2.73 -8.11 17.19
CA ALA A 213 2.55 -7.46 18.49
C ALA A 213 3.72 -7.70 19.45
N GLN A 214 4.34 -8.87 19.40
CA GLN A 214 5.54 -9.17 20.21
C GLN A 214 6.74 -8.36 19.72
N VAL A 215 7.00 -8.29 18.42
CA VAL A 215 8.08 -7.47 17.83
C VAL A 215 7.91 -5.99 18.17
N MET A 216 6.66 -5.49 18.17
CA MET A 216 6.35 -4.10 18.55
C MET A 216 6.66 -3.77 20.02
N LYS A 217 6.65 -4.77 20.91
CA LYS A 217 6.92 -4.59 22.34
C LYS A 217 8.39 -4.68 22.72
N THR A 218 9.18 -5.31 21.86
CA THR A 218 10.63 -5.44 22.02
C THR A 218 11.34 -4.17 21.57
#